data_107c57e9fb000f9a5bedb07618c985ea
#
_entry.id   107c57e9fb000f9a5bedb07618c985ea
#
_cell.length_a   1.000
_cell.length_b   1.000
_cell.length_c   1.000
_cell.angle_alpha   90.00
_cell.angle_beta   90.00
_cell.angle_gamma   90.00
#
_symmetry.space_group_name_H-M   'P 1'
#
loop_
_entity.id
_entity.type
_entity.pdbx_description
1 polymer ?
#
loop_
_entity_poly.entity_id
_entity_poly.type
_entity_poly.pdbx_seq_one_letter_code
_entity_poly.pdbx_strand_id
1 'polypeptide(L)'
;MQRATRASILGSIAIAAALALPTGSAMAAGQGPGYTCTGGDFATNTFTTIPSATYASITVTGACNIALNAVINVTGNINVAPGGVLDAQSAPSTITVGHNVIAGSGSLLGLGCQPANWIGMFAGVPCAAEPTGHTTITVNGNVSATNANTVLLRMVTVHGNVSLSGGGGDIPWSIKGDTIDRNLTISNITADWLGAQFNKIAGNAVLTNITATDPGDPGRTVAVVENTVARNLICFGLEPGVSGGFIPGEVNHVGHQALGQCAALV
;
A
#
# COMPACT_ATOMS: atom_id res chain seq x y z
N MET A 1 44.15 -88.50 28.45
CA MET A 1 42.96 -87.88 29.10
C MET A 1 42.98 -86.43 28.76
N GLN A 2 42.09 -85.97 27.92
CA GLN A 2 41.41 -84.68 28.02
C GLN A 2 40.76 -84.29 26.69
N ARG A 3 39.55 -84.02 26.76
CA ARG A 3 38.62 -83.77 25.65
C ARG A 3 38.82 -82.39 25.00
N ALA A 4 38.83 -82.37 23.71
CA ALA A 4 38.80 -81.21 22.89
C ALA A 4 37.33 -80.71 22.76
N THR A 5 37.09 -79.44 23.09
CA THR A 5 35.80 -78.81 22.90
C THR A 5 35.88 -77.97 21.62
N ARG A 6 35.01 -78.25 20.67
CA ARG A 6 34.88 -77.49 19.43
C ARG A 6 34.00 -76.22 19.72
N ALA A 7 34.50 -75.03 19.39
CA ALA A 7 33.76 -73.79 19.37
C ALA A 7 33.30 -73.55 17.92
N SER A 8 31.98 -73.48 17.77
CA SER A 8 31.32 -73.11 16.52
C SER A 8 31.30 -71.55 16.38
N ILE A 9 31.86 -71.08 15.29
CA ILE A 9 31.81 -69.68 14.92
C ILE A 9 30.55 -69.47 14.07
N LEU A 10 29.55 -68.81 14.66
CA LEU A 10 28.36 -68.26 13.95
C LEU A 10 28.73 -66.91 13.42
N GLY A 11 28.89 -66.78 12.13
CA GLY A 11 29.07 -65.48 11.44
C GLY A 11 27.78 -64.78 11.33
N SER A 12 27.68 -63.62 12.01
CA SER A 12 26.56 -62.70 11.86
C SER A 12 26.80 -61.83 10.65
N ILE A 13 25.99 -61.97 9.60
CA ILE A 13 25.96 -61.08 8.45
C ILE A 13 25.11 -59.89 8.86
N ALA A 14 25.76 -58.73 9.08
CA ALA A 14 25.07 -57.48 9.27
C ALA A 14 24.67 -56.89 7.91
N ILE A 15 23.41 -56.96 7.57
CA ILE A 15 22.83 -56.27 6.42
C ILE A 15 22.67 -54.81 6.81
N ALA A 16 23.56 -53.93 6.34
CA ALA A 16 23.41 -52.50 6.43
C ALA A 16 22.34 -52.06 5.42
N ALA A 17 21.09 -51.87 5.88
CA ALA A 17 20.06 -51.20 5.12
C ALA A 17 20.39 -49.70 5.06
N ALA A 18 20.92 -49.26 3.92
CA ALA A 18 21.06 -47.84 3.64
C ALA A 18 19.65 -47.21 3.48
N LEU A 19 19.15 -46.58 4.50
CA LEU A 19 18.00 -45.69 4.41
C LEU A 19 18.38 -44.49 3.53
N ALA A 20 18.04 -44.55 2.25
CA ALA A 20 18.02 -43.36 1.40
C ALA A 20 16.96 -42.41 1.93
N LEU A 21 17.34 -41.42 2.74
CA LEU A 21 16.51 -40.28 3.06
C LEU A 21 16.22 -39.54 1.75
N PRO A 22 14.95 -39.26 1.41
CA PRO A 22 14.66 -38.40 0.29
C PRO A 22 15.33 -37.06 0.59
N THR A 23 16.24 -36.64 -0.26
CA THR A 23 16.75 -35.25 -0.28
C THR A 23 15.58 -34.38 -0.71
N GLY A 24 14.72 -34.04 0.25
CA GLY A 24 13.75 -32.97 0.07
C GLY A 24 14.54 -31.72 -0.29
N SER A 25 14.35 -31.25 -1.52
CA SER A 25 14.84 -29.95 -1.93
C SER A 25 14.43 -28.97 -0.85
N ALA A 26 15.40 -28.39 -0.14
CA ALA A 26 15.16 -27.30 0.76
C ALA A 26 14.53 -26.20 -0.09
N MET A 27 13.21 -26.05 -0.02
CA MET A 27 12.54 -24.86 -0.55
C MET A 27 13.21 -23.69 0.13
N ALA A 28 13.73 -22.76 -0.67
CA ALA A 28 14.26 -21.53 -0.15
C ALA A 28 13.17 -20.92 0.73
N ALA A 29 13.44 -20.80 2.02
CA ALA A 29 12.50 -20.25 2.97
C ALA A 29 12.17 -18.81 2.52
N GLY A 30 10.93 -18.57 2.05
CA GLY A 30 10.44 -17.22 1.89
C GLY A 30 9.63 -16.86 0.64
N GLN A 31 9.48 -17.70 -0.37
CA GLN A 31 8.63 -17.34 -1.51
C GLN A 31 7.35 -18.19 -1.53
N GLY A 32 6.26 -17.62 -1.05
CA GLY A 32 4.94 -18.18 -1.28
C GLY A 32 4.58 -18.17 -2.78
N PRO A 33 3.49 -18.83 -3.19
CA PRO A 33 3.01 -18.79 -4.56
C PRO A 33 2.53 -17.37 -4.92
N GLY A 34 2.52 -17.05 -6.24
CA GLY A 34 1.78 -15.90 -6.73
C GLY A 34 0.28 -16.09 -6.47
N TYR A 35 -0.41 -15.04 -6.09
CA TYR A 35 -1.85 -15.04 -5.83
C TYR A 35 -2.57 -14.11 -6.81
N THR A 36 -3.61 -14.61 -7.47
CA THR A 36 -4.47 -13.78 -8.32
C THR A 36 -5.85 -13.71 -7.69
N CYS A 37 -6.26 -12.52 -7.32
CA CYS A 37 -7.60 -12.25 -6.84
C CYS A 37 -8.49 -11.84 -8.02
N THR A 38 -9.46 -12.72 -8.35
CA THR A 38 -10.35 -12.60 -9.53
C THR A 38 -11.77 -12.60 -9.05
N GLY A 39 -12.44 -11.87 -8.69
CA GLY A 39 -13.82 -11.97 -8.21
C GLY A 39 -14.28 -10.67 -7.59
N GLY A 40 -15.48 -10.69 -7.11
CA GLY A 40 -16.09 -9.48 -6.60
C GLY A 40 -16.46 -8.48 -7.71
N ASP A 41 -17.31 -7.56 -7.34
CA ASP A 41 -17.77 -6.46 -8.19
C ASP A 41 -17.99 -5.23 -7.29
N PHE A 42 -17.26 -4.17 -7.57
CA PHE A 42 -17.33 -2.95 -6.77
C PHE A 42 -18.71 -2.28 -6.85
N ALA A 43 -19.36 -2.32 -8.02
CA ALA A 43 -20.67 -1.71 -8.21
C ALA A 43 -21.77 -2.40 -7.35
N THR A 44 -21.63 -3.70 -7.09
CA THR A 44 -22.54 -4.46 -6.23
C THR A 44 -22.03 -4.61 -4.79
N ASN A 45 -20.91 -3.94 -4.45
CA ASN A 45 -20.25 -4.03 -3.15
C ASN A 45 -19.93 -5.47 -2.72
N THR A 46 -19.54 -6.30 -3.69
CA THR A 46 -19.08 -7.67 -3.43
C THR A 46 -17.57 -7.74 -3.58
N PHE A 47 -16.90 -8.42 -2.67
CA PHE A 47 -15.44 -8.53 -2.66
C PHE A 47 -14.98 -9.97 -2.47
N THR A 48 -13.91 -10.32 -3.16
CA THR A 48 -13.14 -11.53 -2.85
C THR A 48 -12.08 -11.17 -1.81
N THR A 49 -12.06 -11.92 -0.70
CA THR A 49 -11.17 -11.61 0.42
C THR A 49 -9.81 -12.27 0.26
N ILE A 50 -8.74 -11.48 0.38
CA ILE A 50 -7.34 -11.95 0.38
C ILE A 50 -6.97 -12.35 1.81
N PRO A 51 -6.67 -13.62 2.08
CA PRO A 51 -6.36 -14.11 3.42
C PRO A 51 -4.91 -13.84 3.85
N SER A 52 -4.64 -14.04 5.14
CA SER A 52 -3.28 -14.00 5.69
C SER A 52 -2.40 -15.05 5.02
N ALA A 53 -1.28 -14.65 4.44
CA ALA A 53 -0.26 -15.54 3.91
C ALA A 53 1.02 -14.77 3.52
N THR A 54 2.06 -15.54 3.15
CA THR A 54 3.20 -15.04 2.38
C THR A 54 2.99 -15.36 0.91
N TYR A 55 3.05 -14.34 0.07
CA TYR A 55 2.85 -14.41 -1.39
C TYR A 55 4.12 -13.97 -2.12
N ALA A 56 4.46 -14.61 -3.24
CA ALA A 56 5.48 -14.10 -4.14
C ALA A 56 5.03 -12.78 -4.80
N SER A 57 3.76 -12.70 -5.17
CA SER A 57 3.10 -11.52 -5.72
C SER A 57 1.61 -11.60 -5.51
N ILE A 58 0.92 -10.46 -5.55
CA ILE A 58 -0.54 -10.40 -5.62
C ILE A 58 -0.93 -9.65 -6.90
N THR A 59 -1.81 -10.24 -7.69
CA THR A 59 -2.45 -9.60 -8.85
C THR A 59 -3.95 -9.48 -8.58
N VAL A 60 -4.49 -8.28 -8.67
CA VAL A 60 -5.91 -7.98 -8.44
C VAL A 60 -6.55 -7.65 -9.78
N THR A 61 -7.50 -8.47 -10.23
CA THR A 61 -8.23 -8.29 -11.50
C THR A 61 -9.74 -8.09 -11.32
N GLY A 62 -10.25 -8.29 -10.11
CA GLY A 62 -11.63 -8.03 -9.71
C GLY A 62 -11.69 -7.06 -8.54
N ALA A 63 -12.79 -7.06 -7.79
CA ALA A 63 -12.90 -6.32 -6.53
C ALA A 63 -12.45 -7.22 -5.37
N CYS A 64 -11.37 -6.82 -4.70
CA CYS A 64 -10.72 -7.61 -3.66
C CYS A 64 -10.51 -6.77 -2.41
N ASN A 65 -10.79 -7.35 -1.25
CA ASN A 65 -10.50 -6.75 0.04
C ASN A 65 -9.51 -7.62 0.86
N ILE A 66 -9.03 -7.06 1.95
CA ILE A 66 -8.13 -7.74 2.87
C ILE A 66 -8.94 -8.32 4.04
N ALA A 67 -8.62 -9.54 4.45
CA ALA A 67 -9.29 -10.16 5.61
C ALA A 67 -9.02 -9.38 6.90
N LEU A 68 -9.99 -9.38 7.80
CA LEU A 68 -9.87 -8.76 9.11
C LEU A 68 -8.67 -9.34 9.88
N ASN A 69 -7.83 -8.44 10.40
CA ASN A 69 -6.60 -8.76 11.14
C ASN A 69 -5.60 -9.62 10.35
N ALA A 70 -5.66 -9.56 9.01
CA ALA A 70 -4.74 -10.31 8.17
C ALA A 70 -3.30 -9.82 8.33
N VAL A 71 -2.38 -10.79 8.31
CA VAL A 71 -0.94 -10.56 8.17
C VAL A 71 -0.52 -11.05 6.79
N ILE A 72 -0.18 -10.12 5.91
CA ILE A 72 0.17 -10.38 4.51
C ILE A 72 1.61 -9.94 4.27
N ASN A 73 2.42 -10.88 3.78
CA ASN A 73 3.77 -10.59 3.33
C ASN A 73 3.89 -10.90 1.83
N VAL A 74 4.07 -9.88 1.01
CA VAL A 74 4.30 -10.01 -0.42
C VAL A 74 5.78 -9.78 -0.70
N THR A 75 6.52 -10.82 -1.09
CA THR A 75 7.97 -10.68 -1.33
C THR A 75 8.28 -9.91 -2.61
N GLY A 76 7.37 -9.88 -3.58
CA GLY A 76 7.45 -9.12 -4.83
C GLY A 76 6.50 -7.93 -4.86
N ASN A 77 5.70 -7.83 -5.92
CA ASN A 77 4.79 -6.72 -6.18
C ASN A 77 3.34 -7.05 -5.84
N ILE A 78 2.58 -6.00 -5.53
CA ILE A 78 1.12 -5.99 -5.67
C ILE A 78 0.79 -5.26 -6.97
N ASN A 79 0.05 -5.90 -7.88
CA ASN A 79 -0.40 -5.32 -9.14
C ASN A 79 -1.92 -5.26 -9.15
N VAL A 80 -2.49 -4.07 -9.19
CA VAL A 80 -3.91 -3.85 -9.45
C VAL A 80 -4.07 -3.62 -10.94
N ALA A 81 -4.63 -4.61 -11.63
CA ALA A 81 -4.81 -4.58 -13.07
C ALA A 81 -5.77 -3.46 -13.50
N PRO A 82 -5.81 -3.09 -14.77
CA PRO A 82 -6.80 -2.16 -15.28
C PRO A 82 -8.22 -2.55 -14.87
N GLY A 83 -8.95 -1.62 -14.26
CA GLY A 83 -10.31 -1.84 -13.72
C GLY A 83 -10.38 -2.65 -12.42
N GLY A 84 -9.27 -3.18 -11.93
CA GLY A 84 -9.24 -3.91 -10.65
C GLY A 84 -9.42 -2.98 -9.45
N VAL A 85 -9.92 -3.54 -8.34
CA VAL A 85 -10.15 -2.82 -7.09
C VAL A 85 -9.45 -3.53 -5.95
N LEU A 86 -8.53 -2.86 -5.28
CA LEU A 86 -7.92 -3.33 -4.04
C LEU A 86 -8.39 -2.44 -2.88
N ASP A 87 -9.16 -3.02 -1.99
CA ASP A 87 -9.58 -2.41 -0.74
C ASP A 87 -8.79 -2.99 0.45
N ALA A 88 -7.75 -2.30 0.85
CA ALA A 88 -7.02 -2.53 2.10
C ALA A 88 -7.30 -1.43 3.13
N GLN A 89 -8.51 -0.88 3.12
CA GLN A 89 -8.98 0.18 4.03
C GLN A 89 -10.15 -0.26 4.91
N SER A 90 -10.87 -1.29 4.50
CA SER A 90 -12.09 -1.70 5.23
C SER A 90 -11.79 -2.48 6.49
N ALA A 91 -10.63 -3.12 6.62
CA ALA A 91 -10.29 -3.96 7.77
C ALA A 91 -8.87 -3.67 8.30
N PRO A 92 -8.67 -3.65 9.63
CA PRO A 92 -7.33 -3.66 10.22
C PRO A 92 -6.50 -4.82 9.67
N SER A 93 -5.25 -4.54 9.31
CA SER A 93 -4.33 -5.54 8.78
C SER A 93 -2.88 -5.08 8.86
N THR A 94 -1.96 -6.04 8.74
CA THR A 94 -0.52 -5.75 8.58
C THR A 94 -0.10 -6.26 7.21
N ILE A 95 0.41 -5.36 6.37
CA ILE A 95 0.81 -5.69 5.00
C ILE A 95 2.24 -5.21 4.75
N THR A 96 3.11 -6.13 4.34
CA THR A 96 4.47 -5.80 3.90
C THR A 96 4.61 -6.17 2.43
N VAL A 97 5.05 -5.22 1.61
CA VAL A 97 5.32 -5.41 0.18
C VAL A 97 6.81 -5.25 -0.07
N GLY A 98 7.47 -6.29 -0.53
CA GLY A 98 8.91 -6.33 -0.75
C GLY A 98 9.38 -5.41 -1.88
N HIS A 99 8.54 -5.22 -2.90
CA HIS A 99 8.87 -4.34 -4.02
C HIS A 99 7.81 -3.24 -4.19
N ASN A 100 7.03 -3.26 -5.25
CA ASN A 100 6.17 -2.15 -5.62
C ASN A 100 4.68 -2.46 -5.47
N VAL A 101 3.89 -1.41 -5.30
CA VAL A 101 2.44 -1.44 -5.54
C VAL A 101 2.18 -0.66 -6.82
N ILE A 102 1.51 -1.31 -7.79
CA ILE A 102 1.28 -0.76 -9.12
C ILE A 102 -0.22 -0.83 -9.43
N ALA A 103 -0.81 0.29 -9.77
CA ALA A 103 -2.22 0.40 -10.12
C ALA A 103 -2.39 0.86 -11.58
N GLY A 104 -3.19 0.10 -12.34
CA GLY A 104 -3.42 0.33 -13.76
C GLY A 104 -4.60 1.27 -14.04
N SER A 105 -4.87 1.47 -15.32
CA SER A 105 -5.93 2.36 -15.79
C SER A 105 -7.32 1.93 -15.28
N GLY A 106 -8.11 2.88 -14.81
CA GLY A 106 -9.46 2.63 -14.29
C GLY A 106 -9.50 1.85 -12.98
N SER A 107 -8.36 1.55 -12.36
CA SER A 107 -8.30 0.83 -11.09
C SER A 107 -8.67 1.70 -9.90
N LEU A 108 -9.02 1.04 -8.79
CA LEU A 108 -9.18 1.65 -7.49
C LEU A 108 -8.15 1.05 -6.54
N LEU A 109 -7.30 1.90 -5.95
CA LEU A 109 -6.29 1.50 -4.97
C LEU A 109 -6.57 2.16 -3.63
N GLY A 110 -7.03 1.38 -2.65
CA GLY A 110 -7.24 1.83 -1.28
C GLY A 110 -6.29 1.12 -0.31
N LEU A 111 -5.36 1.86 0.29
CA LEU A 111 -4.41 1.36 1.29
C LEU A 111 -4.53 2.15 2.57
N GLY A 112 -4.77 1.44 3.67
CA GLY A 112 -4.72 1.97 5.02
C GLY A 112 -6.02 2.53 5.58
N CYS A 113 -6.28 2.25 6.84
CA CYS A 113 -7.34 2.82 7.65
C CYS A 113 -6.85 3.08 9.08
N GLN A 114 -7.39 4.11 9.73
CA GLN A 114 -6.92 4.60 11.03
C GLN A 114 -8.12 5.07 11.86
N PRO A 115 -8.08 4.93 13.20
CA PRO A 115 -9.13 5.49 14.06
C PRO A 115 -9.36 6.99 13.79
N ALA A 116 -10.59 7.46 13.97
CA ALA A 116 -10.99 8.83 13.65
C ALA A 116 -10.13 9.91 14.33
N ASN A 117 -9.59 9.64 15.51
CA ASN A 117 -8.78 10.57 16.29
C ASN A 117 -7.26 10.32 16.19
N TRP A 118 -6.78 9.61 15.15
CA TRP A 118 -5.37 9.21 15.05
C TRP A 118 -4.38 10.39 15.03
N ILE A 119 -4.68 11.44 14.28
CA ILE A 119 -3.86 12.69 14.20
C ILE A 119 -4.67 13.88 14.76
N GLY A 120 -5.62 13.67 15.64
CA GLY A 120 -6.58 14.66 16.06
C GLY A 120 -7.93 14.48 15.39
N MET A 121 -8.86 15.43 15.60
CA MET A 121 -10.27 15.24 15.23
C MET A 121 -10.57 15.18 13.72
N PHE A 122 -9.60 15.49 12.85
CA PHE A 122 -9.84 15.59 11.41
C PHE A 122 -9.11 14.57 10.57
N ALA A 123 -8.29 13.69 11.15
CA ALA A 123 -7.29 12.99 10.37
C ALA A 123 -7.58 11.51 10.12
N GLY A 124 -8.29 10.84 10.99
CA GLY A 124 -8.53 9.41 10.85
C GLY A 124 -9.56 9.08 9.77
N VAL A 125 -9.39 7.94 9.16
CA VAL A 125 -10.40 7.28 8.33
C VAL A 125 -10.59 5.90 8.89
N PRO A 126 -11.63 5.69 9.71
CA PRO A 126 -11.84 4.44 10.41
C PRO A 126 -11.95 3.24 9.48
N CYS A 127 -11.41 2.10 9.91
CA CYS A 127 -11.65 0.84 9.24
C CYS A 127 -13.14 0.48 9.36
N ALA A 128 -13.81 0.19 8.26
CA ALA A 128 -15.26 -0.07 8.27
C ALA A 128 -15.63 -1.28 9.14
N ALA A 129 -14.80 -2.34 9.13
CA ALA A 129 -15.04 -3.56 9.90
C ALA A 129 -14.72 -3.43 11.39
N GLU A 130 -13.79 -2.55 11.77
CA GLU A 130 -13.37 -2.31 13.15
C GLU A 130 -12.88 -0.86 13.31
N PRO A 131 -13.77 0.10 13.64
CA PRO A 131 -13.45 1.52 13.63
C PRO A 131 -12.34 1.97 14.60
N THR A 132 -12.02 1.19 15.62
CA THR A 132 -10.94 1.44 16.58
C THR A 132 -9.61 0.81 16.15
N GLY A 133 -9.64 -0.06 15.16
CA GLY A 133 -8.47 -0.72 14.59
C GLY A 133 -7.69 0.18 13.62
N HIS A 134 -6.55 -0.30 13.18
CA HIS A 134 -5.73 0.38 12.17
C HIS A 134 -5.00 -0.62 11.28
N THR A 135 -4.55 -0.16 10.14
CA THR A 135 -3.63 -0.91 9.30
C THR A 135 -2.18 -0.49 9.54
N THR A 136 -1.26 -1.42 9.36
CA THR A 136 0.18 -1.14 9.24
C THR A 136 0.64 -1.62 7.88
N ILE A 137 0.90 -0.68 6.97
CA ILE A 137 1.28 -1.00 5.59
C ILE A 137 2.66 -0.44 5.30
N THR A 138 3.57 -1.31 4.86
CA THR A 138 4.93 -0.94 4.45
C THR A 138 5.18 -1.43 3.02
N VAL A 139 5.59 -0.52 2.15
CA VAL A 139 6.02 -0.79 0.77
C VAL A 139 7.50 -0.48 0.65
N ASN A 140 8.34 -1.51 0.49
CA ASN A 140 9.80 -1.33 0.41
C ASN A 140 10.27 -0.70 -0.92
N GLY A 141 9.44 -0.74 -1.95
CA GLY A 141 9.66 -0.08 -3.23
C GLY A 141 8.79 1.16 -3.42
N ASN A 142 8.26 1.30 -4.62
CA ASN A 142 7.45 2.44 -5.01
C ASN A 142 5.95 2.13 -4.97
N VAL A 143 5.14 3.16 -4.83
CA VAL A 143 3.71 3.12 -5.15
C VAL A 143 3.50 3.92 -6.43
N SER A 144 2.90 3.31 -7.46
CA SER A 144 2.62 3.98 -8.72
C SER A 144 1.18 3.71 -9.19
N ALA A 145 0.54 4.73 -9.72
CA ALA A 145 -0.75 4.61 -10.37
C ALA A 145 -0.76 5.40 -11.68
N THR A 146 -1.30 4.79 -12.73
CA THR A 146 -1.40 5.44 -14.03
C THR A 146 -2.84 5.35 -14.53
N ASN A 147 -3.47 6.49 -14.75
CA ASN A 147 -4.87 6.62 -15.17
C ASN A 147 -5.85 5.86 -14.26
N ALA A 148 -5.56 5.75 -12.96
CA ALA A 148 -6.46 5.11 -12.00
C ALA A 148 -7.72 5.97 -11.79
N ASN A 149 -8.85 5.33 -11.41
CA ASN A 149 -10.05 6.07 -11.03
C ASN A 149 -9.87 6.77 -9.69
N THR A 150 -9.27 6.09 -8.72
CA THR A 150 -8.94 6.71 -7.44
C THR A 150 -7.74 6.03 -6.76
N VAL A 151 -7.01 6.83 -5.97
CA VAL A 151 -5.95 6.36 -5.08
C VAL A 151 -6.15 6.94 -3.70
N LEU A 152 -6.25 6.06 -2.72
CA LEU A 152 -6.39 6.39 -1.31
C LEU A 152 -5.22 5.75 -0.56
N LEU A 153 -4.25 6.55 -0.14
CA LEU A 153 -3.15 6.13 0.72
C LEU A 153 -3.33 6.78 2.10
N ARG A 154 -3.31 5.99 3.15
CA ARG A 154 -3.56 6.48 4.50
C ARG A 154 -2.66 5.81 5.52
N MET A 155 -1.72 6.58 6.07
CA MET A 155 -0.73 6.11 7.04
C MET A 155 0.15 4.97 6.50
N VAL A 156 0.46 4.99 5.20
CA VAL A 156 1.33 4.02 4.53
C VAL A 156 2.78 4.47 4.63
N THR A 157 3.68 3.54 4.92
CA THR A 157 5.13 3.79 4.81
C THR A 157 5.62 3.30 3.44
N VAL A 158 6.21 4.19 2.65
CA VAL A 158 6.76 3.91 1.33
C VAL A 158 8.24 4.28 1.30
N HIS A 159 9.12 3.27 1.22
CA HIS A 159 10.57 3.50 1.17
C HIS A 159 11.07 4.00 -0.20
N GLY A 160 10.22 3.98 -1.21
CA GLY A 160 10.47 4.53 -2.55
C GLY A 160 9.74 5.84 -2.82
N ASN A 161 9.40 6.03 -4.08
CA ASN A 161 8.59 7.15 -4.55
C ASN A 161 7.10 6.78 -4.55
N VAL A 162 6.26 7.80 -4.40
CA VAL A 162 4.84 7.74 -4.76
C VAL A 162 4.66 8.55 -6.04
N SER A 163 4.20 7.91 -7.13
CA SER A 163 4.01 8.51 -8.44
C SER A 163 2.61 8.23 -8.96
N LEU A 164 1.76 9.23 -9.00
CA LEU A 164 0.37 9.15 -9.39
C LEU A 164 0.15 10.04 -10.61
N SER A 165 -0.28 9.47 -11.73
CA SER A 165 -0.36 10.21 -13.00
C SER A 165 -1.60 9.83 -13.80
N GLY A 166 -2.36 10.83 -14.19
CA GLY A 166 -3.57 10.68 -14.99
C GLY A 166 -4.72 10.04 -14.23
N GLY A 167 -5.88 10.06 -14.84
CA GLY A 167 -7.10 9.48 -14.28
C GLY A 167 -7.88 10.44 -13.39
N GLY A 168 -8.61 9.87 -12.46
CA GLY A 168 -9.59 10.54 -11.61
C GLY A 168 -10.99 9.99 -11.83
N GLY A 169 -11.98 10.60 -11.20
CA GLY A 169 -13.37 10.18 -11.24
C GLY A 169 -14.15 10.79 -10.09
N ASP A 170 -15.34 10.25 -9.84
CA ASP A 170 -16.29 10.73 -8.84
C ASP A 170 -15.92 10.29 -7.40
N ILE A 171 -14.82 9.58 -7.23
CA ILE A 171 -14.32 9.19 -5.91
C ILE A 171 -13.10 10.06 -5.56
N PRO A 172 -13.08 10.66 -4.37
CA PRO A 172 -11.95 11.49 -3.95
C PRO A 172 -10.60 10.76 -3.95
N TRP A 173 -9.54 11.49 -4.22
CA TRP A 173 -8.16 11.05 -4.03
C TRP A 173 -7.61 11.57 -2.70
N SER A 174 -7.01 10.70 -1.91
CA SER A 174 -6.49 11.08 -0.60
C SER A 174 -5.13 10.42 -0.33
N ILE A 175 -4.11 11.25 -0.20
CA ILE A 175 -2.75 10.88 0.18
C ILE A 175 -2.51 11.49 1.55
N LYS A 176 -2.69 10.70 2.63
CA LYS A 176 -2.88 11.26 3.95
C LYS A 176 -2.12 10.55 5.06
N GLY A 177 -1.26 11.29 5.74
CA GLY A 177 -0.50 10.78 6.88
C GLY A 177 0.61 9.80 6.51
N ASP A 178 0.98 9.74 5.24
CA ASP A 178 1.95 8.78 4.73
C ASP A 178 3.39 9.22 5.07
N THR A 179 4.26 8.22 5.23
CA THR A 179 5.71 8.43 5.29
C THR A 179 6.33 7.98 3.99
N ILE A 180 6.94 8.91 3.25
CA ILE A 180 7.51 8.69 1.91
C ILE A 180 9.00 9.05 1.96
N ASP A 181 9.87 8.05 1.87
CA ASP A 181 11.32 8.26 2.00
C ASP A 181 11.95 8.95 0.78
N ARG A 182 11.19 9.07 -0.32
CA ARG A 182 11.66 9.77 -1.53
C ARG A 182 10.68 10.86 -1.95
N ASN A 183 10.20 10.85 -3.17
CA ASN A 183 9.37 11.91 -3.71
C ASN A 183 7.89 11.49 -3.77
N LEU A 184 7.02 12.47 -3.59
CA LEU A 184 5.62 12.41 -3.94
C LEU A 184 5.42 13.20 -5.24
N THR A 185 4.87 12.56 -6.27
CA THR A 185 4.49 13.22 -7.53
C THR A 185 3.05 12.88 -7.86
N ILE A 186 2.21 13.90 -8.03
CA ILE A 186 0.80 13.78 -8.43
C ILE A 186 0.59 14.69 -9.63
N SER A 187 0.12 14.14 -10.75
CA SER A 187 0.02 14.93 -11.98
C SER A 187 -1.14 14.51 -12.88
N ASN A 188 -1.72 15.47 -13.60
CA ASN A 188 -2.73 15.25 -14.64
C ASN A 188 -3.96 14.49 -14.12
N ILE A 189 -4.47 14.85 -12.95
CA ILE A 189 -5.63 14.24 -12.30
C ILE A 189 -6.84 15.14 -12.48
N THR A 190 -8.01 14.54 -12.79
CA THR A 190 -9.31 15.23 -12.70
C THR A 190 -10.19 14.38 -11.79
N ALA A 191 -10.41 14.82 -10.55
CA ALA A 191 -11.13 14.07 -9.53
C ALA A 191 -12.14 14.96 -8.83
N ASP A 192 -13.14 14.33 -8.18
CA ASP A 192 -14.10 15.00 -7.33
C ASP A 192 -13.40 15.90 -6.31
N TRP A 193 -12.48 15.31 -5.56
CA TRP A 193 -11.62 16.00 -4.61
C TRP A 193 -10.22 15.37 -4.58
N LEU A 194 -9.18 16.17 -4.27
CA LEU A 194 -7.84 15.66 -4.05
C LEU A 194 -7.20 16.33 -2.84
N GLY A 195 -6.68 15.51 -1.91
CA GLY A 195 -5.91 15.98 -0.77
C GLY A 195 -4.56 15.28 -0.62
N ALA A 196 -3.50 16.07 -0.47
CA ALA A 196 -2.18 15.66 0.04
C ALA A 196 -2.01 16.26 1.43
N GLN A 197 -2.17 15.46 2.49
CA GLN A 197 -2.35 15.98 3.84
C GLN A 197 -1.52 15.21 4.88
N PHE A 198 -0.89 15.92 5.81
CA PHE A 198 -0.18 15.35 6.97
C PHE A 198 0.94 14.37 6.59
N ASN A 199 1.48 14.44 5.37
CA ASN A 199 2.50 13.52 4.90
C ASN A 199 3.90 13.95 5.36
N LYS A 200 4.76 12.97 5.61
CA LYS A 200 6.19 13.15 5.82
C LYS A 200 6.94 12.70 4.58
N ILE A 201 7.53 13.64 3.84
CA ILE A 201 8.16 13.39 2.54
C ILE A 201 9.63 13.81 2.63
N ALA A 202 10.54 12.84 2.53
CA ALA A 202 11.98 13.11 2.62
C ALA A 202 12.57 13.73 1.33
N GLY A 203 11.87 13.64 0.21
CA GLY A 203 12.20 14.26 -1.07
C GLY A 203 11.41 15.52 -1.38
N ASN A 204 11.05 15.66 -2.64
CA ASN A 204 10.14 16.71 -3.11
C ASN A 204 8.69 16.23 -3.11
N ALA A 205 7.77 17.16 -2.91
CA ALA A 205 6.36 17.00 -3.22
C ALA A 205 6.02 17.86 -4.45
N VAL A 206 5.53 17.22 -5.51
CA VAL A 206 5.21 17.88 -6.79
C VAL A 206 3.77 17.57 -7.16
N LEU A 207 2.93 18.60 -7.22
CA LEU A 207 1.54 18.52 -7.63
C LEU A 207 1.33 19.39 -8.86
N THR A 208 0.94 18.80 -9.99
CA THR A 208 0.81 19.55 -11.25
C THR A 208 -0.40 19.12 -12.06
N ASN A 209 -1.10 20.11 -12.67
CA ASN A 209 -2.22 19.88 -13.56
C ASN A 209 -3.30 19.01 -12.90
N ILE A 210 -3.84 19.47 -11.79
CA ILE A 210 -4.87 18.75 -11.03
C ILE A 210 -6.12 19.62 -11.00
N THR A 211 -7.26 19.02 -11.37
CA THR A 211 -8.57 19.68 -11.34
C THR A 211 -9.46 18.97 -10.30
N ALA A 212 -9.91 19.70 -9.30
CA ALA A 212 -10.94 19.28 -8.35
C ALA A 212 -12.33 19.73 -8.86
N THR A 213 -13.25 18.78 -9.01
CA THR A 213 -14.53 19.03 -9.71
C THR A 213 -15.75 19.11 -8.81
N ASP A 214 -15.65 18.76 -7.50
CA ASP A 214 -16.78 18.70 -6.60
C ASP A 214 -17.53 20.06 -6.53
N PRO A 215 -18.79 20.11 -7.00
CA PRO A 215 -19.58 21.33 -6.92
C PRO A 215 -20.14 21.60 -5.52
N GLY A 216 -20.10 20.61 -4.62
CA GLY A 216 -20.68 20.68 -3.28
C GLY A 216 -19.71 21.19 -2.23
N ASP A 217 -18.41 21.16 -2.46
CA ASP A 217 -17.41 21.72 -1.56
C ASP A 217 -17.24 23.22 -1.80
N PRO A 218 -17.64 24.09 -0.87
CA PRO A 218 -17.47 25.54 -1.00
C PRO A 218 -16.00 25.96 -1.10
N GLY A 219 -15.07 25.09 -0.74
CA GLY A 219 -13.64 25.31 -0.86
C GLY A 219 -13.02 24.85 -2.17
N ARG A 220 -13.72 24.03 -2.98
CA ARG A 220 -13.31 23.50 -4.30
C ARG A 220 -11.83 23.67 -4.62
N THR A 221 -10.97 23.05 -3.86
CA THR A 221 -9.55 23.26 -4.04
C THR A 221 -8.81 21.96 -3.83
N VAL A 222 -7.63 21.88 -4.44
CA VAL A 222 -6.69 20.80 -4.10
C VAL A 222 -6.14 21.09 -2.71
N ALA A 223 -6.43 20.21 -1.75
CA ALA A 223 -6.02 20.40 -0.36
C ALA A 223 -4.56 19.96 -0.16
N VAL A 224 -3.69 20.92 0.25
CA VAL A 224 -2.28 20.66 0.57
C VAL A 224 -2.01 21.14 1.98
N VAL A 225 -2.11 20.23 2.96
CA VAL A 225 -2.27 20.55 4.38
C VAL A 225 -1.22 19.88 5.22
N GLU A 226 -0.52 20.64 6.09
CA GLU A 226 0.37 20.13 7.14
C GLU A 226 1.39 19.07 6.69
N ASN A 227 1.83 19.13 5.45
CA ASN A 227 2.88 18.23 5.01
C ASN A 227 4.25 18.70 5.53
N THR A 228 5.07 17.75 5.96
CA THR A 228 6.50 17.98 6.21
C THR A 228 7.27 17.49 4.99
N VAL A 229 7.82 18.42 4.21
CA VAL A 229 8.57 18.14 2.96
C VAL A 229 10.02 18.55 3.16
N ALA A 230 10.94 17.61 3.16
CA ALA A 230 12.34 17.92 3.44
C ALA A 230 13.03 18.74 2.34
N ARG A 231 12.52 18.69 1.11
CA ARG A 231 13.06 19.49 -0.01
C ARG A 231 12.04 20.53 -0.49
N ASN A 232 11.56 20.43 -1.72
CA ASN A 232 10.69 21.42 -2.32
C ASN A 232 9.23 20.95 -2.36
N LEU A 233 8.31 21.86 -2.11
CA LEU A 233 6.88 21.71 -2.37
C LEU A 233 6.54 22.52 -3.62
N ILE A 234 6.09 21.87 -4.68
CA ILE A 234 5.90 22.47 -6.00
C ILE A 234 4.47 22.24 -6.47
N CYS A 235 3.73 23.33 -6.71
CA CYS A 235 2.32 23.27 -7.11
C CYS A 235 2.06 24.19 -8.29
N PHE A 236 1.68 23.62 -9.45
CA PHE A 236 1.32 24.36 -10.65
C PHE A 236 0.09 23.76 -11.34
N GLY A 237 -0.78 24.61 -11.87
CA GLY A 237 -1.97 24.18 -12.60
C GLY A 237 -2.95 23.42 -11.71
N LEU A 238 -3.11 23.83 -10.46
CA LEU A 238 -4.12 23.29 -9.55
C LEU A 238 -5.39 24.11 -9.68
N GLU A 239 -6.48 23.50 -10.10
CA GLU A 239 -7.75 24.13 -10.36
C GLU A 239 -8.89 23.57 -9.49
N PRO A 240 -9.78 24.43 -9.01
CA PRO A 240 -9.83 25.89 -9.17
C PRO A 240 -8.83 26.65 -8.30
N GLY A 241 -7.98 25.96 -7.57
CA GLY A 241 -6.96 26.53 -6.70
C GLY A 241 -6.42 25.52 -5.71
N VAL A 242 -5.66 26.02 -4.75
CA VAL A 242 -5.06 25.22 -3.67
C VAL A 242 -5.50 25.81 -2.33
N SER A 243 -5.72 24.94 -1.32
CA SER A 243 -5.99 25.35 0.05
C SER A 243 -5.07 24.69 1.06
N GLY A 244 -4.77 25.39 2.16
CA GLY A 244 -4.08 24.85 3.33
C GLY A 244 -5.01 24.12 4.30
N GLY A 245 -6.25 23.79 3.88
CA GLY A 245 -7.22 23.07 4.69
C GLY A 245 -8.12 23.95 5.56
N PHE A 246 -8.82 23.28 6.48
CA PHE A 246 -9.86 23.91 7.31
C PHE A 246 -9.35 24.36 8.68
N ILE A 247 -8.09 24.13 9.00
CA ILE A 247 -7.52 24.41 10.31
C ILE A 247 -6.67 25.67 10.22
N PRO A 248 -7.12 26.78 10.81
CA PRO A 248 -6.37 28.03 10.77
C PRO A 248 -5.00 27.91 11.45
N GLY A 249 -3.96 28.34 10.76
CA GLY A 249 -2.59 28.38 11.31
C GLY A 249 -1.78 27.10 11.09
N GLU A 250 -2.37 26.08 10.49
CA GLU A 250 -1.65 24.86 10.12
C GLU A 250 -1.09 24.98 8.72
N VAL A 251 0.24 25.04 8.64
CA VAL A 251 1.00 25.29 7.41
C VAL A 251 1.83 24.05 7.03
N ASN A 252 2.24 23.99 5.77
CA ASN A 252 3.21 22.99 5.36
C ASN A 252 4.62 23.40 5.82
N HIS A 253 5.38 22.44 6.32
CA HIS A 253 6.77 22.62 6.71
C HIS A 253 7.68 22.17 5.58
N VAL A 254 8.39 23.12 4.93
CA VAL A 254 9.20 22.87 3.74
C VAL A 254 10.64 23.22 4.02
N GLY A 255 11.54 22.26 3.83
CA GLY A 255 12.95 22.42 4.14
C GLY A 255 13.71 23.33 3.15
N HIS A 256 13.28 23.40 1.89
CA HIS A 256 13.90 24.26 0.88
C HIS A 256 12.92 25.34 0.39
N GLN A 257 12.18 25.09 -0.69
CA GLN A 257 11.32 26.09 -1.32
C GLN A 257 9.89 25.57 -1.53
N ALA A 258 8.93 26.42 -1.27
CA ALA A 258 7.57 26.24 -1.75
C ALA A 258 7.39 27.10 -3.01
N LEU A 259 6.97 26.48 -4.11
CA LEU A 259 6.91 27.11 -5.42
C LEU A 259 5.49 27.04 -6.02
N GLY A 260 5.16 28.03 -6.83
CA GLY A 260 3.89 28.13 -7.51
C GLY A 260 2.75 28.41 -6.51
N GLN A 261 1.60 27.75 -6.70
CA GLN A 261 0.41 27.98 -5.90
C GLN A 261 0.60 27.62 -4.41
N CYS A 262 1.50 26.69 -4.09
CA CYS A 262 1.79 26.30 -2.72
C CYS A 262 2.69 27.28 -1.94
N ALA A 263 3.25 28.30 -2.58
CA ALA A 263 4.10 29.28 -1.90
C ALA A 263 3.37 30.05 -0.79
N ALA A 264 2.06 30.17 -0.87
CA ALA A 264 1.24 30.83 0.14
C ALA A 264 0.78 29.90 1.30
N LEU A 265 1.19 28.61 1.27
CA LEU A 265 0.75 27.58 2.24
C LEU A 265 1.85 27.15 3.22
N VAL A 266 2.90 27.94 3.39
CA VAL A 266 4.07 27.68 4.25
C VAL A 266 4.26 28.77 5.29
#